data_ab2e60e018c66b875956771da1aa018c
#
_entry.id   ab2e60e018c66b875956771da1aa018c
#
_cell.length_a   1.000
_cell.length_b   1.000
_cell.length_c   1.000
_cell.angle_alpha   90.00
_cell.angle_beta   90.00
_cell.angle_gamma   90.00
#
_symmetry.space_group_name_H-M   'P 1'
#
loop_
_entity.id
_entity.type
_entity.pdbx_description
1 polymer ?
#
loop_
_entity_poly.entity_id
_entity_poly.type
_entity_poly.pdbx_seq_one_letter_code
_entity_poly.pdbx_strand_id
1 'polypeptide(L)'
;MISAAEPTRDPRDAREPRRIRVSAAVITDADGRLLLVRKAGTTAFMQPGGKPEHGETAAETLVRELGEELGLSLDADDVEPLGEFTADAANEPGFLVVADVFRVDIGGQTPVPDAEIAEHRWVTRAVASDLEVAPLAATYFLPE
;
A
#
# COMPACT_ATOMS: atom_id res chain seq x y z
N MET A 1 34.33 -18.21 13.49
CA MET A 1 33.49 -17.86 13.26
C MET A 1 33.22 -17.62 13.15
N ILE A 2 33.56 -17.85 13.14
CA ILE A 2 32.83 -17.55 12.81
C ILE A 2 32.64 -17.26 12.62
N SER A 3 32.92 -17.32 12.46
CA SER A 3 32.18 -16.90 12.07
C SER A 3 32.04 -16.46 11.86
N ALA A 4 32.47 -16.55 11.70
CA ALA A 4 31.77 -16.02 11.32
C ALA A 4 31.56 -15.52 10.97
N ALA A 5 31.95 -15.51 10.71
CA ALA A 5 31.21 -15.02 10.36
C ALA A 5 30.91 -14.55 10.05
N GLU A 6 30.98 -14.26 9.70
CA GLU A 6 30.30 -13.96 9.43
C GLU A 6 29.97 -13.20 9.15
N PRO A 7 30.10 -12.95 9.14
CA PRO A 7 29.54 -12.34 8.89
C PRO A 7 29.45 -11.53 8.54
N THR A 8 29.44 -10.91 7.99
CA THR A 8 28.93 -10.30 7.83
C THR A 8 28.21 -9.66 7.39
N ARG A 9 28.47 -8.89 6.59
CA ARG A 9 27.34 -8.42 6.42
C ARG A 9 26.90 -8.57 7.46
N ASP A 10 26.98 -7.61 7.84
CA ASP A 10 26.16 -8.24 8.68
C ASP A 10 25.30 -9.12 7.86
N PRO A 11 25.57 -10.33 7.91
CA PRO A 11 24.70 -11.19 7.18
C PRO A 11 23.30 -11.10 7.66
N ARG A 12 23.10 -10.46 8.79
CA ARG A 12 21.77 -10.25 9.18
C ARG A 12 21.07 -9.30 8.29
N ASP A 13 21.79 -8.38 7.69
CA ASP A 13 21.17 -7.53 6.71
C ASP A 13 20.63 -8.31 5.56
N ALA A 14 21.28 -9.40 5.20
CA ALA A 14 20.76 -10.25 4.16
C ALA A 14 19.73 -11.23 4.67
N ARG A 15 19.77 -11.55 5.96
CA ARG A 15 18.86 -12.55 6.51
C ARG A 15 17.55 -11.99 6.97
N GLU A 16 17.57 -10.75 7.45
CA GLU A 16 16.35 -10.12 7.95
C GLU A 16 16.07 -8.88 7.14
N PRO A 17 15.08 -8.92 6.27
CA PRO A 17 14.75 -7.73 5.49
C PRO A 17 14.31 -6.61 6.41
N ARG A 18 14.61 -5.39 6.00
CA ARG A 18 14.09 -4.22 6.68
C ARG A 18 12.60 -4.13 6.49
N ARG A 19 11.92 -3.56 7.47
CA ARG A 19 10.47 -3.46 7.45
C ARG A 19 10.04 -2.01 7.34
N ILE A 20 9.02 -1.81 6.53
CA ILE A 20 8.39 -0.50 6.36
C ILE A 20 6.94 -0.68 6.79
N ARG A 21 6.52 0.08 7.81
CA ARG A 21 5.10 0.03 8.22
C ARG A 21 4.33 1.09 7.47
N VAL A 22 3.17 0.69 6.95
CA VAL A 22 2.27 1.57 6.21
C VAL A 22 0.83 1.28 6.58
N SER A 23 -0.07 2.20 6.25
CA SER A 23 -1.50 1.94 6.19
C SER A 23 -1.91 1.91 4.73
N ALA A 24 -2.77 0.99 4.37
CA ALA A 24 -3.18 0.80 2.98
C ALA A 24 -4.68 0.57 2.89
N ALA A 25 -5.29 1.04 1.80
CA ALA A 25 -6.73 0.98 1.62
C ALA A 25 -7.14 -0.08 0.61
N VAL A 26 -8.26 -0.75 0.90
CA VAL A 26 -9.01 -1.52 -0.08
C VAL A 26 -10.25 -0.70 -0.41
N ILE A 27 -10.25 -0.08 -1.58
CA ILE A 27 -11.36 0.73 -2.08
C ILE A 27 -11.88 0.07 -3.34
N THR A 28 -13.16 -0.27 -3.35
CA THR A 28 -13.77 -0.89 -4.54
C THR A 28 -14.90 -0.02 -5.05
N ASP A 29 -15.15 -0.08 -6.36
CA ASP A 29 -16.26 0.64 -6.96
C ASP A 29 -17.51 -0.25 -7.02
N ALA A 30 -18.57 0.27 -7.63
CA ALA A 30 -19.83 -0.44 -7.70
C ALA A 30 -19.73 -1.76 -8.47
N ASP A 31 -18.74 -1.88 -9.35
CA ASP A 31 -18.51 -3.10 -10.11
C ASP A 31 -17.51 -4.05 -9.42
N GLY A 32 -17.08 -3.70 -8.22
CA GLY A 32 -16.14 -4.53 -7.46
C GLY A 32 -14.70 -4.40 -7.87
N ARG A 33 -14.36 -3.41 -8.71
CA ARG A 33 -12.96 -3.19 -9.12
C ARG A 33 -12.19 -2.48 -8.01
N LEU A 34 -10.93 -2.85 -7.88
CA LEU A 34 -10.04 -2.32 -6.83
C LEU A 34 -9.32 -1.07 -7.33
N LEU A 35 -9.24 -0.06 -6.49
CA LEU A 35 -8.49 1.16 -6.80
C LEU A 35 -7.01 0.96 -6.50
N LEU A 36 -6.19 1.18 -7.52
CA LEU A 36 -4.73 1.20 -7.38
C LEU A 36 -4.19 2.53 -7.87
N VAL A 37 -3.06 2.94 -7.32
CA VAL A 37 -2.40 4.20 -7.68
C VAL A 37 -0.96 3.92 -8.06
N ARG A 38 -0.37 4.82 -8.84
CA ARG A 38 1.05 4.75 -9.21
C ARG A 38 1.68 6.09 -8.87
N LYS A 39 2.80 6.04 -8.15
CA LYS A 39 3.55 7.24 -7.81
C LYS A 39 4.33 7.74 -9.01
N ALA A 40 4.49 9.05 -9.12
CA ALA A 40 5.30 9.65 -10.17
C ALA A 40 6.72 9.10 -10.09
N GLY A 41 7.28 8.77 -11.25
CA GLY A 41 8.64 8.23 -11.32
C GLY A 41 8.74 6.74 -11.04
N THR A 42 7.63 6.04 -10.78
CA THR A 42 7.64 4.60 -10.57
C THR A 42 6.73 3.90 -11.58
N THR A 43 6.86 2.58 -11.67
CA THR A 43 6.07 1.79 -12.61
C THR A 43 5.03 0.91 -11.92
N ALA A 44 5.18 0.64 -10.62
CA ALA A 44 4.28 -0.28 -9.92
C ALA A 44 3.01 0.42 -9.46
N PHE A 45 1.88 -0.24 -9.73
CA PHE A 45 0.60 0.16 -9.16
C PHE A 45 0.43 -0.49 -7.79
N MET A 46 -0.08 0.26 -6.83
CA MET A 46 -0.20 -0.19 -5.45
C MET A 46 -1.47 0.36 -4.83
N GLN A 47 -1.83 -0.19 -3.69
CA GLN A 47 -2.94 0.36 -2.93
C GLN A 47 -2.60 1.77 -2.44
N PRO A 48 -3.58 2.67 -2.40
CA PRO A 48 -3.34 4.00 -1.83
C PRO A 48 -3.09 3.89 -0.32
N GLY A 49 -2.26 4.80 0.18
CA GLY A 49 -1.88 4.83 1.60
C GLY A 49 -0.49 5.35 1.78
N GLY A 50 0.08 5.14 2.96
CA GLY A 50 1.41 5.64 3.24
C GLY A 50 1.88 5.39 4.65
N LYS A 51 2.99 6.03 5.00
CA LYS A 51 3.67 5.82 6.27
C LYS A 51 3.06 6.71 7.36
N PRO A 52 3.00 6.22 8.61
CA PRO A 52 2.48 7.04 9.71
C PRO A 52 3.43 8.19 10.02
N GLU A 53 2.85 9.30 10.43
CA GLU A 53 3.57 10.39 11.05
C GLU A 53 3.53 10.22 12.56
N HIS A 54 4.40 10.93 13.26
CA HIS A 54 4.52 10.79 14.69
C HIS A 54 3.16 11.00 15.37
N GLY A 55 2.76 10.06 16.20
CA GLY A 55 1.53 10.16 16.99
C GLY A 55 0.26 9.73 16.28
N GLU A 56 0.34 9.34 15.00
CA GLU A 56 -0.85 8.90 14.28
C GLU A 56 -1.17 7.44 14.57
N THR A 57 -2.47 7.14 14.68
CA THR A 57 -2.92 5.76 14.59
C THR A 57 -2.90 5.34 13.12
N ALA A 58 -2.99 4.03 12.88
CA ALA A 58 -3.02 3.51 11.52
C ALA A 58 -4.21 4.09 10.72
N ALA A 59 -5.38 4.19 11.34
CA ALA A 59 -6.55 4.77 10.69
C ALA A 59 -6.36 6.25 10.36
N GLU A 60 -5.77 7.00 11.29
CA GLU A 60 -5.48 8.42 11.06
C GLU A 60 -4.49 8.62 9.93
N THR A 61 -3.47 7.76 9.86
CA THR A 61 -2.50 7.78 8.77
C THR A 61 -3.22 7.59 7.43
N LEU A 62 -4.10 6.60 7.36
CA LEU A 62 -4.79 6.31 6.11
C LEU A 62 -5.68 7.46 5.67
N VAL A 63 -6.45 8.03 6.59
CA VAL A 63 -7.34 9.16 6.29
C VAL A 63 -6.52 10.33 5.75
N ARG A 64 -5.40 10.65 6.39
CA ARG A 64 -4.53 11.74 5.93
C ARG A 64 -3.97 11.45 4.54
N GLU A 65 -3.44 10.24 4.34
CA GLU A 65 -2.85 9.89 3.05
C GLU A 65 -3.87 9.89 1.92
N LEU A 66 -5.09 9.38 2.17
CA LEU A 66 -6.12 9.38 1.14
C LEU A 66 -6.57 10.81 0.79
N GLY A 67 -6.54 11.71 1.77
CA GLY A 67 -6.80 13.12 1.50
C GLY A 67 -5.73 13.74 0.64
N GLU A 68 -4.45 13.47 0.95
CA GLU A 68 -3.32 14.03 0.21
C GLU A 68 -3.22 13.45 -1.21
N GLU A 69 -3.38 12.15 -1.33
CA GLU A 69 -3.14 11.46 -2.60
C GLU A 69 -4.31 11.53 -3.56
N LEU A 70 -5.53 11.51 -3.04
CA LEU A 70 -6.73 11.33 -3.87
C LEU A 70 -7.84 12.34 -3.58
N GLY A 71 -7.61 13.29 -2.69
CA GLY A 71 -8.60 14.31 -2.38
C GLY A 71 -9.85 13.79 -1.67
N LEU A 72 -9.76 12.65 -1.01
CA LEU A 72 -10.90 12.05 -0.33
C LEU A 72 -11.07 12.66 1.07
N SER A 73 -12.32 12.92 1.44
CA SER A 73 -12.68 13.45 2.77
C SER A 73 -13.27 12.32 3.58
N LEU A 74 -12.53 11.85 4.58
CA LEU A 74 -12.91 10.70 5.40
C LEU A 74 -12.56 10.97 6.85
N ASP A 75 -13.30 10.31 7.75
CA ASP A 75 -12.96 10.27 9.16
C ASP A 75 -12.38 8.90 9.50
N ALA A 76 -11.66 8.81 10.63
CA ALA A 76 -11.10 7.53 11.05
C ALA A 76 -12.17 6.47 11.27
N ASP A 77 -13.41 6.88 11.57
CA ASP A 77 -14.52 5.95 11.74
C ASP A 77 -15.04 5.39 10.41
N ASP A 78 -14.63 5.96 9.29
CA ASP A 78 -15.08 5.52 7.97
C ASP A 78 -14.24 4.38 7.42
N VAL A 79 -13.19 3.96 8.13
CA VAL A 79 -12.28 2.92 7.67
C VAL A 79 -12.40 1.70 8.57
N GLU A 80 -12.51 0.52 7.94
CA GLU A 80 -12.74 -0.72 8.66
C GLU A 80 -11.48 -1.58 8.64
N PRO A 81 -10.89 -1.91 9.80
CA PRO A 81 -9.67 -2.71 9.80
C PRO A 81 -9.90 -4.11 9.21
N LEU A 82 -9.01 -4.52 8.33
CA LEU A 82 -8.99 -5.88 7.79
C LEU A 82 -7.87 -6.71 8.39
N GLY A 83 -6.91 -6.08 9.04
CA GLY A 83 -5.80 -6.76 9.67
C GLY A 83 -4.46 -6.31 9.16
N GLU A 84 -3.43 -7.02 9.60
CA GLU A 84 -2.05 -6.72 9.23
C GLU A 84 -1.59 -7.72 8.18
N PHE A 85 -0.98 -7.23 7.10
CA PHE A 85 -0.51 -8.05 5.98
C PHE A 85 0.93 -7.69 5.68
N THR A 86 1.71 -8.66 5.23
CA THR A 86 3.12 -8.47 4.93
C THR A 86 3.42 -8.93 3.51
N ALA A 87 4.21 -8.15 2.79
CA ALA A 87 4.62 -8.48 1.42
C ALA A 87 5.91 -7.74 1.10
N ASP A 88 6.59 -8.16 0.02
CA ASP A 88 7.76 -7.44 -0.46
C ASP A 88 7.37 -6.04 -0.89
N ALA A 89 8.26 -5.08 -0.64
CA ALA A 89 8.03 -3.70 -1.07
C ALA A 89 8.25 -3.58 -2.58
N ALA A 90 7.33 -2.87 -3.26
CA ALA A 90 7.38 -2.77 -4.71
C ALA A 90 8.56 -1.93 -5.20
N ASN A 91 8.86 -0.83 -4.51
CA ASN A 91 9.83 0.15 -4.99
C ASN A 91 11.09 0.22 -4.14
N GLU A 92 11.24 -0.68 -3.17
CA GLU A 92 12.37 -0.65 -2.23
C GLU A 92 12.91 -2.06 -2.07
N PRO A 93 13.82 -2.50 -2.94
CA PRO A 93 14.38 -3.86 -2.87
C PRO A 93 14.98 -4.16 -1.50
N GLY A 94 14.73 -5.36 -1.01
CA GLY A 94 15.25 -5.78 0.29
C GLY A 94 14.39 -5.36 1.47
N PHE A 95 13.26 -4.71 1.23
CA PHE A 95 12.34 -4.31 2.30
C PHE A 95 11.07 -5.13 2.27
N LEU A 96 10.50 -5.35 3.44
CA LEU A 96 9.14 -5.88 3.58
C LEU A 96 8.22 -4.75 3.98
N VAL A 97 7.05 -4.72 3.36
CA VAL A 97 5.96 -3.85 3.81
C VAL A 97 5.15 -4.60 4.84
N VAL A 98 4.93 -3.96 5.98
CA VAL A 98 3.99 -4.44 7.00
C VAL A 98 2.83 -3.45 6.99
N ALA A 99 1.69 -3.89 6.49
CA ALA A 99 0.57 -2.99 6.21
C ALA A 99 -0.58 -3.24 7.15
N ASP A 100 -1.06 -2.16 7.77
CA ASP A 100 -2.37 -2.16 8.39
C ASP A 100 -3.36 -1.84 7.29
N VAL A 101 -4.20 -2.80 6.92
CA VAL A 101 -5.09 -2.70 5.77
C VAL A 101 -6.50 -2.44 6.23
N PHE A 102 -7.17 -1.49 5.56
CA PHE A 102 -8.53 -1.09 5.89
C PHE A 102 -9.39 -1.12 4.64
N ARG A 103 -10.63 -1.58 4.79
CA ARG A 103 -11.65 -1.39 3.78
C ARG A 103 -12.20 0.02 3.92
N VAL A 104 -12.32 0.73 2.81
CA VAL A 104 -12.77 2.12 2.82
C VAL A 104 -13.91 2.30 1.85
N ASP A 105 -15.03 2.81 2.35
CA ASP A 105 -16.17 3.19 1.51
C ASP A 105 -16.04 4.68 1.26
N ILE A 106 -15.83 5.07 0.01
CA ILE A 106 -15.65 6.47 -0.35
C ILE A 106 -16.99 7.14 -0.73
N GLY A 107 -18.08 6.38 -0.66
CA GLY A 107 -19.41 6.93 -1.01
C GLY A 107 -19.43 7.39 -2.46
N GLY A 108 -19.99 8.56 -2.69
CA GLY A 108 -20.05 9.13 -4.03
C GLY A 108 -18.83 9.97 -4.42
N GLN A 109 -17.78 9.98 -3.62
CA GLN A 109 -16.60 10.78 -3.92
C GLN A 109 -15.83 10.22 -5.09
N THR A 110 -15.24 11.09 -5.89
CA THR A 110 -14.40 10.71 -7.02
C THR A 110 -12.95 10.95 -6.65
N PRO A 111 -12.09 9.92 -6.68
CA PRO A 111 -10.67 10.12 -6.43
C PRO A 111 -10.05 11.02 -7.51
N VAL A 112 -9.24 11.97 -7.07
CA VAL A 112 -8.50 12.86 -7.97
C VAL A 112 -7.03 12.78 -7.59
N PRO A 113 -6.16 12.20 -8.44
CA PRO A 113 -4.75 12.08 -8.12
C PRO A 113 -4.12 13.43 -7.84
N ASP A 114 -3.34 13.51 -6.79
CA ASP A 114 -2.65 14.72 -6.35
C ASP A 114 -1.37 14.32 -5.64
N ALA A 115 -0.63 15.30 -5.16
CA ALA A 115 0.65 15.09 -4.50
C ALA A 115 1.56 14.27 -5.42
N GLU A 116 2.10 13.17 -4.93
CA GLU A 116 3.06 12.37 -5.71
C GLU A 116 2.39 11.31 -6.59
N ILE A 117 1.06 11.27 -6.66
CA ILE A 117 0.34 10.26 -7.43
C ILE A 117 0.21 10.70 -8.89
N ALA A 118 0.78 9.93 -9.81
CA ALA A 118 0.74 10.24 -11.23
C ALA A 118 -0.57 9.79 -11.87
N GLU A 119 -1.12 8.65 -11.43
CA GLU A 119 -2.38 8.15 -11.98
C GLU A 119 -3.02 7.16 -11.04
N HIS A 120 -4.31 6.90 -11.27
CA HIS A 120 -5.03 5.84 -10.57
C HIS A 120 -5.78 4.98 -11.59
N ARG A 121 -6.08 3.74 -11.20
CA ARG A 121 -6.86 2.82 -12.03
C ARG A 121 -7.77 1.97 -11.16
N TRP A 122 -8.92 1.66 -11.73
CA TRP A 122 -9.84 0.67 -11.15
C TRP A 122 -9.59 -0.64 -11.88
N VAL A 123 -9.21 -1.69 -11.15
CA VAL A 123 -8.74 -2.91 -11.78
C VAL A 123 -9.47 -4.15 -11.29
N THR A 124 -9.61 -5.11 -12.19
CA THR A 124 -9.88 -6.51 -11.88
C THR A 124 -8.55 -7.26 -12.04
N ARG A 125 -8.56 -8.54 -11.71
CA ARG A 125 -7.37 -9.37 -11.90
C ARG A 125 -6.98 -9.40 -13.40
N ALA A 126 -7.96 -9.45 -14.28
CA ALA A 126 -7.68 -9.48 -15.71
C ALA A 126 -7.00 -8.19 -16.19
N VAL A 127 -7.49 -7.03 -15.75
CA VAL A 127 -6.87 -5.75 -16.10
C VAL A 127 -5.48 -5.66 -15.49
N ALA A 128 -5.34 -6.11 -14.26
CA ALA A 128 -4.06 -6.04 -13.55
C ALA A 128 -2.99 -6.90 -14.18
N SER A 129 -3.36 -7.92 -14.96
CA SER A 129 -2.39 -8.79 -15.61
C SER A 129 -1.50 -8.05 -16.61
N ASP A 130 -1.93 -6.90 -17.10
CA ASP A 130 -1.14 -6.08 -18.01
C ASP A 130 -0.36 -4.97 -17.30
N LEU A 131 -0.41 -4.95 -15.97
CA LEU A 131 0.22 -3.92 -15.17
C LEU A 131 1.23 -4.54 -14.23
N GLU A 132 2.22 -3.75 -13.84
CA GLU A 132 3.08 -4.12 -12.72
C GLU A 132 2.33 -3.76 -11.44
N VAL A 133 2.00 -4.74 -10.62
CA VAL A 133 1.23 -4.54 -9.40
C VAL A 133 2.07 -4.92 -8.20
N ALA A 134 2.07 -4.06 -7.18
CA ALA A 134 2.82 -4.31 -5.95
C ALA A 134 2.40 -5.63 -5.31
N PRO A 135 3.34 -6.37 -4.70
CA PRO A 135 3.04 -7.69 -4.13
C PRO A 135 1.91 -7.72 -3.13
N LEU A 136 1.75 -6.68 -2.31
CA LEU A 136 0.66 -6.64 -1.33
C LEU A 136 -0.70 -6.78 -2.01
N ALA A 137 -0.96 -5.95 -3.02
CA ALA A 137 -2.23 -5.99 -3.74
C ALA A 137 -2.36 -7.28 -4.56
N ALA A 138 -1.28 -7.67 -5.24
CA ALA A 138 -1.32 -8.84 -6.12
C ALA A 138 -1.59 -10.13 -5.35
N THR A 139 -1.03 -10.24 -4.14
CA THR A 139 -1.15 -11.46 -3.35
C THR A 139 -2.49 -11.58 -2.65
N TYR A 140 -3.02 -10.47 -2.14
CA TYR A 140 -4.14 -10.56 -1.19
C TYR A 140 -5.43 -9.91 -1.67
N PHE A 141 -5.40 -8.94 -2.58
CA PHE A 141 -6.55 -8.05 -2.73
C PHE A 141 -7.10 -7.90 -4.14
N LEU A 142 -6.47 -8.44 -5.18
CA LEU A 142 -6.99 -8.31 -6.53
C LEU A 142 -8.32 -9.06 -6.67
N PRO A 143 -9.40 -8.39 -7.09
CA PRO A 143 -10.67 -9.06 -7.32
C PRO A 143 -10.66 -9.84 -8.63
N GLU A 144 -11.60 -10.76 -8.74
CA GLU A 144 -11.76 -11.57 -9.95
C GLU A 144 -12.23 -10.74 -11.16
#